data_debda14c2a43acf4c11c1950bbe29c8c
#
_entry.id   debda14c2a43acf4c11c1950bbe29c8c
#
_cell.length_a   1.000
_cell.length_b   1.000
_cell.length_c   1.000
_cell.angle_alpha   90.00
_cell.angle_beta   90.00
_cell.angle_gamma   90.00
#
_symmetry.space_group_name_H-M   'P 1'
#
loop_
_entity.id
_entity.type
_entity.pdbx_description
1 polymer ?
#
loop_
_entity_poly.entity_id
_entity_poly.type
_entity_poly.pdbx_seq_one_letter_code
_entity_poly.pdbx_strand_id
1 'polypeptide(L)'
;PMGWNSWNTFTWEINDKLIREAADAFVSEGLKDAGYEYVVIDDCWSEKQRDKNGKLVPDHWKFPDGIKPVADYVHSKGLKFGMYSCAGTHTCGGHPGSFEHEFDDAETFAEWGVDYLKYDYCYKPDHIPGEVLYKRMSMALRNCGRDIMFSACNWGNDNVYKWIRESGAHLFRSTGDIQDNWESIKRLALSQIGSECYGGNFCHNDIDMLVVGCLLYTSPSPRD
;
A
#
# COMPACT_ATOMS: atom_id res chain seq x y z
N PRO A 1 -10.16 4.11 -1.46
CA PRO A 1 -10.20 3.18 -2.59
C PRO A 1 -10.73 1.84 -2.13
N MET A 2 -11.47 1.15 -2.99
CA MET A 2 -11.87 -0.23 -2.77
C MET A 2 -10.98 -1.13 -3.63
N GLY A 3 -10.46 -2.20 -3.05
CA GLY A 3 -9.51 -3.06 -3.73
C GLY A 3 -9.05 -4.22 -2.86
N TRP A 4 -8.03 -4.89 -3.33
CA TRP A 4 -7.37 -6.00 -2.65
C TRP A 4 -5.86 -5.73 -2.54
N ASN A 5 -5.28 -6.14 -1.44
CA ASN A 5 -3.86 -6.07 -1.17
C ASN A 5 -3.35 -7.47 -0.81
N SER A 6 -2.19 -7.83 -1.31
CA SER A 6 -1.67 -9.19 -1.22
C SER A 6 -1.21 -9.63 0.19
N TRP A 7 -1.02 -8.69 1.14
CA TRP A 7 -0.30 -8.98 2.38
C TRP A 7 -0.99 -9.99 3.29
N ASN A 8 -2.25 -9.74 3.65
CA ASN A 8 -2.90 -10.52 4.70
C ASN A 8 -3.06 -12.02 4.37
N THR A 9 -3.15 -12.37 3.08
CA THR A 9 -3.34 -13.76 2.65
C THR A 9 -2.04 -14.40 2.20
N PHE A 10 -1.20 -13.67 1.45
CA PHE A 10 -0.06 -14.25 0.74
C PHE A 10 1.30 -13.81 1.29
N THR A 11 1.33 -12.73 2.07
CA THR A 11 2.57 -12.17 2.65
C THR A 11 3.69 -12.04 1.60
N TRP A 12 4.78 -12.78 1.74
CA TRP A 12 5.90 -12.81 0.78
C TRP A 12 5.70 -13.80 -0.39
N GLU A 13 4.65 -14.64 -0.38
CA GLU A 13 4.38 -15.64 -1.41
C GLU A 13 3.60 -15.05 -2.58
N ILE A 14 4.14 -14.00 -3.17
CA ILE A 14 3.55 -13.27 -4.30
C ILE A 14 4.37 -13.49 -5.58
N ASN A 15 3.72 -13.46 -6.72
CA ASN A 15 4.36 -13.52 -8.04
C ASN A 15 3.43 -12.96 -9.13
N ASP A 16 3.96 -12.79 -10.36
CA ASP A 16 3.24 -12.33 -11.54
C ASP A 16 1.91 -13.09 -11.74
N LYS A 17 1.98 -14.44 -11.72
CA LYS A 17 0.80 -15.28 -11.94
C LYS A 17 -0.31 -14.99 -10.94
N LEU A 18 0.00 -14.92 -9.64
CA LEU A 18 -0.96 -14.64 -8.58
C LEU A 18 -1.67 -13.30 -8.80
N ILE A 19 -0.91 -12.27 -9.18
CA ILE A 19 -1.49 -10.91 -9.37
C ILE A 19 -2.43 -10.89 -10.57
N ARG A 20 -2.08 -11.60 -11.66
CA ARG A 20 -2.97 -11.73 -12.82
C ARG A 20 -4.23 -12.52 -12.47
N GLU A 21 -4.11 -13.61 -11.74
CA GLU A 21 -5.25 -14.41 -11.27
C GLU A 21 -6.18 -13.59 -10.35
N ALA A 22 -5.62 -12.75 -9.47
CA ALA A 22 -6.40 -11.83 -8.65
C ALA A 22 -7.17 -10.81 -9.52
N ALA A 23 -6.54 -10.23 -10.54
CA ALA A 23 -7.21 -9.33 -11.47
C ALA A 23 -8.31 -10.02 -12.27
N ASP A 24 -8.11 -11.27 -12.68
CA ASP A 24 -9.14 -12.07 -13.36
C ASP A 24 -10.33 -12.35 -12.44
N ALA A 25 -10.06 -12.71 -11.18
CA ALA A 25 -11.10 -12.94 -10.18
C ALA A 25 -11.94 -11.68 -9.91
N PHE A 26 -11.33 -10.49 -9.89
CA PHE A 26 -12.08 -9.21 -9.76
C PHE A 26 -13.15 -9.05 -10.84
N VAL A 27 -12.86 -9.50 -12.06
CA VAL A 27 -13.81 -9.41 -13.16
C VAL A 27 -14.81 -10.57 -13.12
N SER A 28 -14.33 -11.79 -12.98
CA SER A 28 -15.19 -12.99 -13.06
C SER A 28 -16.17 -13.11 -11.89
N GLU A 29 -15.77 -12.67 -10.70
CA GLU A 29 -16.62 -12.71 -9.50
C GLU A 29 -17.48 -11.43 -9.31
N GLY A 30 -17.42 -10.49 -10.26
CA GLY A 30 -18.24 -9.27 -10.22
C GLY A 30 -17.74 -8.21 -9.21
N LEU A 31 -16.57 -8.37 -8.64
CA LEU A 31 -16.01 -7.39 -7.67
C LEU A 31 -15.77 -6.03 -8.34
N LYS A 32 -15.31 -6.03 -9.59
CA LYS A 32 -15.16 -4.80 -10.37
C LYS A 32 -16.48 -4.05 -10.53
N ASP A 33 -17.55 -4.74 -10.87
CA ASP A 33 -18.88 -4.14 -11.03
C ASP A 33 -19.46 -3.64 -9.70
N ALA A 34 -19.01 -4.23 -8.58
CA ALA A 34 -19.32 -3.75 -7.24
C ALA A 34 -18.45 -2.55 -6.80
N GLY A 35 -17.52 -2.08 -7.65
CA GLY A 35 -16.69 -0.90 -7.41
C GLY A 35 -15.32 -1.18 -6.80
N TYR A 36 -14.88 -2.43 -6.73
CA TYR A 36 -13.51 -2.77 -6.34
C TYR A 36 -12.59 -2.61 -7.55
N GLU A 37 -11.68 -1.64 -7.49
CA GLU A 37 -10.87 -1.24 -8.65
C GLU A 37 -9.38 -1.50 -8.51
N TYR A 38 -8.87 -1.61 -7.27
CA TYR A 38 -7.42 -1.66 -7.03
C TYR A 38 -6.93 -3.07 -6.74
N VAL A 39 -5.89 -3.51 -7.47
CA VAL A 39 -5.11 -4.72 -7.20
C VAL A 39 -3.72 -4.27 -6.77
N VAL A 40 -3.36 -4.52 -5.50
CA VAL A 40 -2.16 -3.95 -4.87
C VAL A 40 -1.19 -5.05 -4.47
N ILE A 41 0.04 -4.95 -4.97
CA ILE A 41 1.18 -5.74 -4.48
C ILE A 41 1.72 -5.07 -3.23
N ASP A 42 1.78 -5.82 -2.12
CA ASP A 42 2.40 -5.38 -0.87
C ASP A 42 3.90 -5.65 -0.84
N ASP A 43 4.53 -5.70 0.32
CA ASP A 43 5.98 -5.88 0.52
C ASP A 43 6.55 -7.16 -0.13
N CYS A 44 7.86 -7.26 -0.17
CA CYS A 44 8.62 -8.42 -0.67
C CYS A 44 8.51 -8.69 -2.19
N TRP A 45 8.22 -7.67 -2.97
CA TRP A 45 8.16 -7.76 -4.44
C TRP A 45 9.52 -7.52 -5.13
N SER A 46 10.45 -6.83 -4.46
CA SER A 46 11.75 -6.43 -5.02
C SER A 46 12.89 -7.36 -4.61
N GLU A 47 14.01 -7.25 -5.29
CA GLU A 47 15.28 -7.79 -4.84
C GLU A 47 15.72 -7.16 -3.52
N LYS A 48 16.65 -7.81 -2.81
CA LYS A 48 17.20 -7.32 -1.55
C LYS A 48 18.17 -6.14 -1.70
N GLN A 49 18.52 -5.79 -2.92
CA GLN A 49 19.44 -4.69 -3.21
C GLN A 49 18.95 -3.91 -4.43
N ARG A 50 19.24 -2.63 -4.44
CA ARG A 50 19.09 -1.79 -5.62
C ARG A 50 20.14 -2.15 -6.68
N ASP A 51 19.90 -1.80 -7.93
CA ASP A 51 20.88 -1.95 -8.99
C ASP A 51 22.07 -0.97 -8.82
N LYS A 52 23.04 -1.08 -9.72
CA LYS A 52 24.23 -0.21 -9.72
C LYS A 52 23.93 1.28 -9.93
N ASN A 53 22.74 1.62 -10.38
CA ASN A 53 22.28 3.00 -10.58
C ASN A 53 21.39 3.47 -9.43
N GLY A 54 21.22 2.66 -8.38
CA GLY A 54 20.36 2.95 -7.25
C GLY A 54 18.86 2.70 -7.47
N LYS A 55 18.46 2.07 -8.58
CA LYS A 55 17.06 1.80 -8.89
C LYS A 55 16.55 0.53 -8.19
N LEU A 56 15.26 0.54 -7.83
CA LEU A 56 14.54 -0.66 -7.36
C LEU A 56 14.49 -1.71 -8.47
N VAL A 57 14.71 -2.96 -8.09
CA VAL A 57 14.71 -4.10 -9.01
C VAL A 57 13.62 -5.08 -8.59
N PRO A 58 12.67 -5.44 -9.45
CA PRO A 58 11.73 -6.51 -9.18
C PRO A 58 12.46 -7.83 -8.92
N ASP A 59 11.97 -8.63 -7.97
CA ASP A 59 12.48 -9.99 -7.72
C ASP A 59 12.32 -10.82 -9.00
N HIS A 60 13.44 -11.28 -9.57
CA HIS A 60 13.47 -11.95 -10.88
C HIS A 60 12.78 -13.33 -10.89
N TRP A 61 12.63 -13.98 -9.73
CA TRP A 61 11.89 -15.22 -9.61
C TRP A 61 10.38 -15.00 -9.55
N LYS A 62 9.97 -13.91 -8.90
CA LYS A 62 8.56 -13.57 -8.73
C LYS A 62 7.99 -12.84 -9.95
N PHE A 63 8.79 -11.95 -10.54
CA PHE A 63 8.41 -11.07 -11.64
C PHE A 63 9.49 -11.10 -12.75
N PRO A 64 9.65 -12.22 -13.47
CA PRO A 64 10.73 -12.42 -14.44
C PRO A 64 10.74 -11.40 -15.58
N ASP A 65 9.57 -10.89 -15.97
CA ASP A 65 9.41 -9.88 -17.01
C ASP A 65 9.28 -8.45 -16.44
N GLY A 66 9.51 -8.29 -15.12
CA GLY A 66 9.36 -7.03 -14.39
C GLY A 66 7.93 -6.71 -14.00
N ILE A 67 7.75 -5.51 -13.43
CA ILE A 67 6.43 -5.07 -12.90
C ILE A 67 5.52 -4.50 -13.99
N LYS A 68 6.08 -3.79 -14.97
CA LYS A 68 5.25 -3.13 -16.00
C LYS A 68 4.29 -4.06 -16.73
N PRO A 69 4.67 -5.27 -17.20
CA PRO A 69 3.75 -6.20 -17.83
C PRO A 69 2.61 -6.68 -16.91
N VAL A 70 2.85 -6.72 -15.59
CA VAL A 70 1.80 -7.04 -14.60
C VAL A 70 0.81 -5.89 -14.50
N ALA A 71 1.31 -4.65 -14.38
CA ALA A 71 0.48 -3.45 -14.36
C ALA A 71 -0.36 -3.32 -15.65
N ASP A 72 0.26 -3.51 -16.83
CA ASP A 72 -0.44 -3.47 -18.11
C ASP A 72 -1.55 -4.54 -18.18
N TYR A 73 -1.32 -5.73 -17.62
CA TYR A 73 -2.34 -6.77 -17.54
C TYR A 73 -3.52 -6.36 -16.66
N VAL A 74 -3.25 -5.84 -15.46
CA VAL A 74 -4.28 -5.33 -14.54
C VAL A 74 -5.10 -4.22 -15.23
N HIS A 75 -4.43 -3.29 -15.89
CA HIS A 75 -5.09 -2.23 -16.67
C HIS A 75 -5.94 -2.78 -17.81
N SER A 76 -5.51 -3.86 -18.50
CA SER A 76 -6.29 -4.49 -19.57
C SER A 76 -7.64 -5.03 -19.09
N LYS A 77 -7.78 -5.32 -17.78
CA LYS A 77 -9.05 -5.70 -17.13
C LYS A 77 -9.89 -4.48 -16.72
N GLY A 78 -9.40 -3.26 -16.95
CA GLY A 78 -10.02 -2.01 -16.53
C GLY A 78 -9.94 -1.79 -15.01
N LEU A 79 -8.90 -2.35 -14.38
CA LEU A 79 -8.56 -2.20 -12.97
C LEU A 79 -7.36 -1.27 -12.82
N LYS A 80 -7.07 -0.85 -11.59
CA LYS A 80 -5.94 -0.01 -11.21
C LYS A 80 -4.90 -0.84 -10.47
N PHE A 81 -3.64 -0.54 -10.72
CA PHE A 81 -2.51 -1.28 -10.18
C PHE A 81 -1.82 -0.52 -9.04
N GLY A 82 -1.58 -1.18 -7.92
CA GLY A 82 -0.90 -0.59 -6.77
C GLY A 82 0.37 -1.31 -6.37
N MET A 83 1.27 -0.55 -5.74
CA MET A 83 2.55 -1.02 -5.23
C MET A 83 2.76 -0.60 -3.79
N TYR A 84 3.82 -1.14 -3.20
CA TYR A 84 4.27 -0.87 -1.84
C TYR A 84 5.71 -0.36 -1.82
N SER A 85 6.00 0.58 -0.95
CA SER A 85 7.34 0.98 -0.53
C SER A 85 7.33 1.47 0.92
N CYS A 86 8.43 2.03 1.38
CA CYS A 86 8.59 2.45 2.77
C CYS A 86 9.38 3.77 2.89
N ALA A 87 9.03 4.56 3.89
CA ALA A 87 9.68 5.83 4.21
C ALA A 87 11.08 5.67 4.85
N GLY A 88 11.46 4.46 5.19
CA GLY A 88 12.77 4.16 5.76
C GLY A 88 13.77 3.63 4.77
N THR A 89 14.93 3.25 5.27
CA THR A 89 16.02 2.65 4.48
C THR A 89 15.66 1.25 3.97
N HIS A 90 14.79 0.56 4.70
CA HIS A 90 14.30 -0.79 4.36
C HIS A 90 12.80 -0.89 4.60
N THR A 91 12.16 -1.77 3.85
CA THR A 91 10.76 -2.17 4.10
C THR A 91 10.67 -3.06 5.34
N CYS A 92 9.46 -3.33 5.82
CA CYS A 92 9.24 -4.22 6.96
C CYS A 92 9.78 -5.64 6.70
N GLY A 93 9.73 -6.11 5.44
CA GLY A 93 10.33 -7.38 4.98
C GLY A 93 11.84 -7.32 4.71
N GLY A 94 12.50 -6.17 4.99
CA GLY A 94 13.93 -6.01 4.82
C GLY A 94 14.40 -5.87 3.37
N HIS A 95 13.53 -5.37 2.49
CA HIS A 95 13.86 -4.97 1.12
C HIS A 95 14.24 -3.48 1.08
N PRO A 96 14.82 -2.95 -0.02
CA PRO A 96 15.14 -1.54 -0.11
C PRO A 96 13.89 -0.65 0.06
N GLY A 97 13.94 0.29 1.00
CA GLY A 97 12.95 1.35 1.14
C GLY A 97 13.31 2.57 0.28
N SER A 98 12.45 3.58 0.26
CA SER A 98 12.62 4.76 -0.61
C SER A 98 13.33 5.93 0.06
N PHE A 99 13.80 5.80 1.30
CA PHE A 99 14.54 6.87 1.96
C PHE A 99 15.74 7.33 1.13
N GLU A 100 15.84 8.63 0.85
CA GLU A 100 16.83 9.27 -0.03
C GLU A 100 16.75 8.90 -1.53
N HIS A 101 15.71 8.13 -1.93
CA HIS A 101 15.45 7.72 -3.31
C HIS A 101 14.03 8.07 -3.76
N GLU A 102 13.30 8.91 -3.02
CA GLU A 102 11.86 9.13 -3.22
C GLU A 102 11.52 9.56 -4.65
N PHE A 103 12.35 10.43 -5.25
CA PHE A 103 12.11 10.94 -6.62
C PHE A 103 12.41 9.88 -7.68
N ASP A 104 13.52 9.17 -7.58
CA ASP A 104 13.89 8.09 -8.51
C ASP A 104 12.89 6.94 -8.46
N ASP A 105 12.40 6.60 -7.24
CA ASP A 105 11.42 5.55 -7.06
C ASP A 105 10.04 5.99 -7.59
N ALA A 106 9.63 7.22 -7.37
CA ALA A 106 8.37 7.75 -7.90
C ALA A 106 8.36 7.76 -9.43
N GLU A 107 9.47 8.14 -10.08
CA GLU A 107 9.63 8.03 -11.55
C GLU A 107 9.54 6.57 -11.99
N THR A 108 10.20 5.65 -11.29
CA THR A 108 10.15 4.21 -11.58
C THR A 108 8.72 3.67 -11.45
N PHE A 109 7.98 4.05 -10.42
CA PHE A 109 6.57 3.66 -10.26
C PHE A 109 5.69 4.24 -11.38
N ALA A 110 5.93 5.47 -11.81
CA ALA A 110 5.21 6.08 -12.92
C ALA A 110 5.51 5.34 -14.25
N GLU A 111 6.77 5.01 -14.53
CA GLU A 111 7.19 4.23 -15.70
C GLU A 111 6.53 2.84 -15.73
N TRP A 112 6.33 2.20 -14.57
CA TRP A 112 5.66 0.91 -14.47
C TRP A 112 4.14 0.99 -14.55
N GLY A 113 3.57 2.21 -14.51
CA GLY A 113 2.13 2.39 -14.59
C GLY A 113 1.39 2.22 -13.27
N VAL A 114 2.05 2.49 -12.15
CA VAL A 114 1.44 2.42 -10.81
C VAL A 114 0.39 3.51 -10.64
N ASP A 115 -0.78 3.15 -10.07
CA ASP A 115 -1.90 4.06 -9.77
C ASP A 115 -2.07 4.31 -8.26
N TYR A 116 -1.45 3.49 -7.43
CA TYR A 116 -1.58 3.55 -5.98
C TYR A 116 -0.27 3.12 -5.31
N LEU A 117 0.19 3.90 -4.34
CA LEU A 117 1.36 3.58 -3.55
C LEU A 117 0.99 3.48 -2.07
N LYS A 118 1.12 2.29 -1.46
CA LYS A 118 1.17 2.12 -0.01
C LYS A 118 2.59 2.43 0.46
N TYR A 119 2.72 3.37 1.38
CA TYR A 119 4.02 3.85 1.85
C TYR A 119 4.16 3.68 3.34
N ASP A 120 4.94 2.68 3.74
CA ASP A 120 5.07 2.21 5.11
C ASP A 120 6.10 3.00 5.93
N TYR A 121 6.33 2.61 7.19
CA TYR A 121 7.09 3.41 8.16
C TYR A 121 8.23 2.65 8.84
N CYS A 122 8.58 1.43 8.38
CA CYS A 122 9.64 0.61 8.92
C CYS A 122 11.02 1.24 8.67
N TYR A 123 11.96 1.03 9.57
CA TYR A 123 13.37 1.45 9.45
C TYR A 123 13.57 2.93 9.09
N LYS A 124 12.66 3.79 9.47
CA LYS A 124 12.78 5.23 9.27
C LYS A 124 13.91 5.81 10.12
N PRO A 125 14.59 6.88 9.67
CA PRO A 125 15.56 7.60 10.49
C PRO A 125 14.87 8.23 11.73
N ASP A 126 15.36 7.97 12.92
CA ASP A 126 14.74 8.45 14.16
C ASP A 126 14.75 9.98 14.31
N HIS A 127 15.73 10.62 13.72
CA HIS A 127 15.91 12.08 13.79
C HIS A 127 15.09 12.87 12.76
N ILE A 128 14.37 12.20 11.85
CA ILE A 128 13.54 12.85 10.84
C ILE A 128 12.06 12.61 11.17
N PRO A 129 11.27 13.68 11.38
CA PRO A 129 9.83 13.54 11.60
C PRO A 129 9.12 12.86 10.44
N GLY A 130 8.09 12.05 10.74
CA GLY A 130 7.26 11.40 9.73
C GLY A 130 6.66 12.39 8.72
N GLU A 131 6.20 13.54 9.19
CA GLU A 131 5.69 14.61 8.31
C GLU A 131 6.67 14.95 7.17
N VAL A 132 7.96 15.05 7.46
CA VAL A 132 8.99 15.36 6.45
C VAL A 132 9.14 14.21 5.45
N LEU A 133 9.20 12.97 5.93
CA LEU A 133 9.36 11.78 5.09
C LEU A 133 8.18 11.62 4.12
N TYR A 134 6.95 11.72 4.63
CA TYR A 134 5.74 11.60 3.79
C TYR A 134 5.58 12.77 2.83
N LYS A 135 5.96 13.97 3.25
CA LYS A 135 5.94 15.15 2.37
C LYS A 135 6.94 15.02 1.21
N ARG A 136 8.14 14.46 1.46
CA ARG A 136 9.14 14.20 0.41
C ARG A 136 8.60 13.24 -0.64
N MET A 137 8.05 12.08 -0.23
CA MET A 137 7.44 11.14 -1.17
C MET A 137 6.24 11.76 -1.90
N SER A 138 5.38 12.50 -1.22
CA SER A 138 4.26 13.20 -1.87
C SER A 138 4.73 14.19 -2.94
N MET A 139 5.81 14.93 -2.67
CA MET A 139 6.41 15.82 -3.67
C MET A 139 6.97 15.04 -4.86
N ALA A 140 7.62 13.91 -4.61
CA ALA A 140 8.15 13.05 -5.67
C ALA A 140 7.02 12.51 -6.56
N LEU A 141 5.94 11.98 -5.96
CA LEU A 141 4.78 11.48 -6.69
C LEU A 141 4.07 12.55 -7.52
N ARG A 142 4.00 13.79 -7.03
CA ARG A 142 3.41 14.92 -7.80
C ARG A 142 4.25 15.33 -9.01
N ASN A 143 5.53 15.01 -9.01
CA ASN A 143 6.47 15.40 -10.08
C ASN A 143 6.83 14.24 -11.01
N CYS A 144 6.36 13.02 -10.76
CA CYS A 144 6.70 11.83 -11.58
C CYS A 144 5.97 11.73 -12.93
N GLY A 145 5.04 12.65 -13.21
CA GLY A 145 4.30 12.68 -14.47
C GLY A 145 3.11 11.73 -14.56
N ARG A 146 2.72 11.07 -13.46
CA ARG A 146 1.56 10.18 -13.37
C ARG A 146 0.78 10.46 -12.08
N ASP A 147 -0.55 10.39 -12.17
CA ASP A 147 -1.41 10.47 -11.00
C ASP A 147 -1.34 9.16 -10.21
N ILE A 148 -0.72 9.20 -9.03
CA ILE A 148 -0.57 8.06 -8.13
C ILE A 148 -1.28 8.39 -6.82
N MET A 149 -2.25 7.57 -6.43
CA MET A 149 -2.90 7.69 -5.12
C MET A 149 -1.90 7.35 -4.01
N PHE A 150 -1.67 8.27 -3.11
CA PHE A 150 -0.70 8.13 -2.03
C PHE A 150 -1.37 7.71 -0.73
N SER A 151 -1.03 6.52 -0.25
CA SER A 151 -1.51 5.91 0.99
C SER A 151 -0.39 5.91 2.04
N ALA A 152 -0.52 6.76 3.03
CA ALA A 152 0.44 6.85 4.13
C ALA A 152 0.15 5.79 5.18
N CYS A 153 1.11 4.91 5.47
CA CYS A 153 0.98 3.78 6.38
C CYS A 153 1.94 3.90 7.57
N ASN A 154 1.73 4.90 8.44
CA ASN A 154 2.59 5.13 9.61
C ASN A 154 1.99 4.62 10.92
N TRP A 155 0.96 3.78 10.86
CA TRP A 155 0.32 3.08 11.99
C TRP A 155 -0.24 4.00 13.07
N GLY A 156 -0.56 5.25 12.74
CA GLY A 156 -1.03 6.25 13.71
C GLY A 156 0.07 6.95 14.49
N ASN A 157 1.34 6.65 14.19
CA ASN A 157 2.47 7.26 14.87
C ASN A 157 2.61 8.77 14.57
N ASP A 158 3.41 9.48 15.39
CA ASP A 158 3.76 10.88 15.23
C ASP A 158 2.55 11.84 15.18
N ASN A 159 1.42 11.46 15.78
CA ASN A 159 0.16 12.20 15.69
C ASN A 159 -0.21 12.53 14.22
N VAL A 160 -0.15 11.52 13.35
CA VAL A 160 -0.32 11.62 11.90
C VAL A 160 -1.50 12.50 11.47
N TYR A 161 -2.61 12.45 12.19
CA TYR A 161 -3.81 13.22 11.92
C TYR A 161 -3.61 14.74 11.97
N LYS A 162 -2.55 15.23 12.64
CA LYS A 162 -2.27 16.66 12.75
C LYS A 162 -1.61 17.26 11.50
N TRP A 163 -0.91 16.47 10.70
CA TRP A 163 -0.08 16.95 9.61
C TRP A 163 -0.31 16.25 8.26
N ILE A 164 -0.95 15.07 8.25
CA ILE A 164 -1.03 14.25 7.05
C ILE A 164 -1.74 14.91 5.87
N ARG A 165 -2.77 15.70 6.12
CA ARG A 165 -3.48 16.44 5.07
C ARG A 165 -2.56 17.41 4.32
N GLU A 166 -1.66 18.05 5.04
CA GLU A 166 -0.71 19.01 4.48
C GLU A 166 0.45 18.32 3.78
N SER A 167 0.69 17.06 4.07
CA SER A 167 1.69 16.24 3.35
C SER A 167 1.26 15.90 1.93
N GLY A 168 -0.04 15.91 1.64
CA GLY A 168 -0.60 15.57 0.33
C GLY A 168 -0.93 14.09 0.17
N ALA A 169 -1.00 13.33 1.25
CA ALA A 169 -1.53 11.97 1.22
C ALA A 169 -3.05 11.96 0.97
N HIS A 170 -3.54 10.94 0.27
CA HIS A 170 -4.96 10.77 -0.05
C HIS A 170 -5.68 9.90 0.99
N LEU A 171 -4.93 9.06 1.69
CA LEU A 171 -5.39 8.31 2.86
C LEU A 171 -4.24 8.06 3.82
N PHE A 172 -4.57 7.80 5.08
CA PHE A 172 -3.58 7.54 6.12
C PHE A 172 -4.04 6.49 7.11
N ARG A 173 -3.16 5.57 7.44
CA ARG A 173 -3.33 4.60 8.53
C ARG A 173 -3.27 5.30 9.87
N SER A 174 -4.35 5.22 10.62
CA SER A 174 -4.45 5.79 11.97
C SER A 174 -4.27 4.74 13.08
N THR A 175 -4.12 3.47 12.70
CA THR A 175 -4.01 2.33 13.61
C THR A 175 -2.83 1.43 13.26
N GLY A 176 -2.38 0.63 14.22
CA GLY A 176 -1.51 -0.52 13.97
C GLY A 176 -2.22 -1.61 13.17
N ASP A 177 -1.50 -2.66 12.82
CA ASP A 177 -2.01 -3.72 11.96
C ASP A 177 -3.15 -4.51 12.60
N ILE A 178 -4.16 -4.80 11.78
CA ILE A 178 -5.29 -5.63 12.15
C ILE A 178 -4.88 -7.11 12.21
N GLN A 179 -5.47 -7.83 13.14
CA GLN A 179 -5.35 -9.28 13.23
C GLN A 179 -6.72 -9.91 13.02
N ASP A 180 -6.75 -11.12 12.45
CA ASP A 180 -7.98 -11.87 12.22
C ASP A 180 -8.54 -12.45 13.52
N ASN A 181 -9.00 -11.55 14.39
CA ASN A 181 -9.70 -11.87 15.62
C ASN A 181 -10.59 -10.70 16.07
N TRP A 182 -11.66 -11.02 16.77
CA TRP A 182 -12.66 -10.03 17.21
C TRP A 182 -12.08 -8.92 18.09
N GLU A 183 -11.16 -9.25 19.00
CA GLU A 183 -10.57 -8.26 19.89
C GLU A 183 -9.74 -7.22 19.15
N SER A 184 -9.01 -7.62 18.11
CA SER A 184 -8.28 -6.69 17.24
C SER A 184 -9.24 -5.78 16.49
N ILE A 185 -10.27 -6.35 15.84
CA ILE A 185 -11.29 -5.58 15.09
C ILE A 185 -11.97 -4.58 16.01
N LYS A 186 -12.45 -5.03 17.17
CA LYS A 186 -13.11 -4.18 18.16
C LYS A 186 -12.21 -3.07 18.66
N ARG A 187 -10.97 -3.39 19.02
CA ARG A 187 -9.98 -2.42 19.52
C ARG A 187 -9.72 -1.34 18.49
N LEU A 188 -9.48 -1.71 17.21
CA LEU A 188 -9.22 -0.75 16.15
C LEU A 188 -10.45 0.12 15.87
N ALA A 189 -11.64 -0.47 15.78
CA ALA A 189 -12.88 0.28 15.57
C ALA A 189 -13.15 1.28 16.71
N LEU A 190 -13.02 0.85 17.97
CA LEU A 190 -13.25 1.72 19.11
C LEU A 190 -12.20 2.83 19.26
N SER A 191 -10.96 2.61 18.79
CA SER A 191 -9.91 3.63 18.80
C SER A 191 -10.22 4.82 17.88
N GLN A 192 -11.20 4.70 16.99
CA GLN A 192 -11.59 5.74 16.06
C GLN A 192 -12.67 6.70 16.61
N ILE A 193 -13.27 6.37 17.74
CA ILE A 193 -14.26 7.24 18.36
C ILE A 193 -13.60 8.58 18.74
N GLY A 194 -14.14 9.68 18.21
CA GLY A 194 -13.60 11.02 18.35
C GLY A 194 -12.53 11.41 17.33
N SER A 195 -12.19 10.52 16.37
CA SER A 195 -11.24 10.78 15.30
C SER A 195 -11.89 11.07 13.95
N GLU A 196 -13.21 11.13 13.89
CA GLU A 196 -14.00 11.31 12.66
C GLU A 196 -13.69 12.60 11.93
N CYS A 197 -13.34 13.66 12.67
CA CYS A 197 -13.00 14.97 12.11
C CYS A 197 -11.68 14.99 11.33
N TYR A 198 -10.82 13.99 11.50
CA TYR A 198 -9.53 13.93 10.82
C TYR A 198 -9.61 13.30 9.42
N GLY A 199 -10.66 12.54 9.13
CA GLY A 199 -10.99 12.07 7.79
C GLY A 199 -11.71 13.13 6.94
N GLY A 200 -11.59 13.07 5.62
CA GLY A 200 -12.30 13.99 4.72
C GLY A 200 -12.09 13.65 3.24
N ASN A 201 -12.73 14.43 2.36
CA ASN A 201 -12.81 14.16 0.92
C ASN A 201 -11.47 14.03 0.19
N PHE A 202 -10.41 14.62 0.72
CA PHE A 202 -9.09 14.62 0.08
C PHE A 202 -8.03 13.81 0.83
N CYS A 203 -8.35 13.36 2.05
CA CYS A 203 -7.47 12.52 2.85
C CYS A 203 -8.32 11.67 3.79
N HIS A 204 -8.48 10.39 3.47
CA HIS A 204 -9.33 9.48 4.21
C HIS A 204 -8.56 8.85 5.38
N ASN A 205 -9.24 8.74 6.52
CA ASN A 205 -8.76 7.94 7.63
C ASN A 205 -8.93 6.45 7.31
N ASP A 206 -7.85 5.70 7.47
CA ASP A 206 -7.77 4.27 7.21
C ASP A 206 -7.47 3.52 8.52
N ILE A 207 -8.33 2.61 8.91
CA ILE A 207 -8.22 1.78 10.12
C ILE A 207 -7.60 0.40 9.82
N ASP A 208 -7.05 0.24 8.65
CA ASP A 208 -6.48 -0.98 8.09
C ASP A 208 -7.45 -1.82 7.24
N MET A 209 -6.90 -2.82 6.59
CA MET A 209 -7.60 -3.70 5.67
C MET A 209 -8.66 -4.53 6.38
N LEU A 210 -9.76 -4.82 5.69
CA LEU A 210 -10.70 -5.83 6.14
C LEU A 210 -10.06 -7.22 6.06
N VAL A 211 -10.32 -8.05 7.08
CA VAL A 211 -9.81 -9.42 7.17
C VAL A 211 -10.88 -10.48 6.86
N VAL A 212 -11.95 -10.07 6.19
CA VAL A 212 -13.04 -10.96 5.79
C VAL A 212 -12.54 -12.03 4.84
N GLY A 213 -12.71 -13.29 5.21
CA GLY A 213 -12.24 -14.43 4.42
C GLY A 213 -10.72 -14.65 4.42
N CYS A 214 -9.96 -13.86 5.16
CA CYS A 214 -8.55 -14.11 5.40
C CYS A 214 -8.35 -15.28 6.35
N LEU A 215 -7.26 -16.04 6.17
CA LEU A 215 -6.77 -17.05 7.11
C LEU A 215 -7.78 -18.16 7.49
N LEU A 216 -8.70 -18.52 6.62
CA LEU A 216 -9.65 -19.65 6.79
C LEU A 216 -10.82 -19.41 7.77
N TYR A 217 -10.80 -18.37 8.57
CA TYR A 217 -11.90 -18.05 9.46
C TYR A 217 -12.43 -16.65 9.14
N THR A 218 -13.69 -16.58 8.81
CA THR A 218 -14.39 -15.30 8.80
C THR A 218 -14.32 -14.72 10.21
N SER A 219 -14.10 -13.42 10.31
CA SER A 219 -14.25 -12.72 11.59
C SER A 219 -15.57 -13.16 12.21
N PRO A 220 -15.58 -13.68 13.44
CA PRO A 220 -16.81 -14.14 14.05
C PRO A 220 -17.83 -13.01 14.03
N SER A 221 -19.00 -13.28 13.47
CA SER A 221 -20.10 -12.36 13.52
C SER A 221 -20.49 -12.14 14.98
N PRO A 222 -20.83 -10.92 15.41
CA PRO A 222 -21.38 -10.70 16.74
C PRO A 222 -22.67 -11.49 17.00
N ARG A 223 -23.17 -12.23 16.01
CA ARG A 223 -24.39 -13.05 16.08
C ARG A 223 -24.10 -14.55 16.19
N ASP A 224 -22.84 -14.96 16.06
CA ASP A 224 -22.37 -16.32 16.30
C ASP A 224 -21.81 -16.41 17.72
#